data_d44ea39461c304db9af8b20fbf713770
#
_entry.id   d44ea39461c304db9af8b20fbf713770
#
_cell.length_a   1.000
_cell.length_b   1.000
_cell.length_c   1.000
_cell.angle_alpha   90.00
_cell.angle_beta   90.00
_cell.angle_gamma   90.00
#
_symmetry.space_group_name_H-M   'P 1'
#
loop_
_entity.id
_entity.type
_entity.pdbx_description
1 polymer ?
#
loop_
_entity_poly.entity_id
_entity_poly.type
_entity_poly.pdbx_seq_one_letter_code
_entity_poly.pdbx_strand_id
1 'polypeptide(L)'
;MACMTMGRSSWISVLSALTRCLQEEASAIATAAQRLSSEQVEAAIQLLEHCADRKAKLVITGVGKSGIVARKIAATFSSIGLMALYLNPLDALHGDLGVVAPEDVCLMLSNSGETTELLEVLPHLKRRGTGRIAIVGRADSSLGRGSDVVLEASVDREVCPLNLAPTASTAVAMAIGDALAAVWMERRGISPADFALNHPAGSLGKQLTMTAADLMVPVSKLHPLQPDTSLPEVIGGLTRDGIGSGWVEDPTSAGSLMGILTDGDLRRALQDHSANTWSSLTAADLMTADPITVHSDVLVVKALEQMENNRRKAISVLPVVGDNKQLMGLLRLHDLVQAGLA
;
A
#
# COMPACT_ATOMS: atom_id res chain seq x y z
N MET A 1 -13.07 -47.81 11.94
CA MET A 1 -13.15 -46.34 12.07
C MET A 1 -13.00 -45.99 13.54
N ALA A 2 -11.79 -45.73 14.00
CA ALA A 2 -11.52 -45.29 15.38
C ALA A 2 -11.22 -43.78 15.30
N CYS A 3 -12.19 -42.99 15.67
CA CYS A 3 -12.02 -41.55 15.87
C CYS A 3 -11.20 -41.36 17.16
N MET A 4 -9.91 -41.09 17.02
CA MET A 4 -9.07 -40.72 18.16
C MET A 4 -9.56 -39.35 18.67
N THR A 5 -10.27 -39.34 19.77
CA THR A 5 -10.51 -38.17 20.59
C THR A 5 -9.20 -37.76 21.24
N MET A 6 -8.44 -36.88 20.60
CA MET A 6 -7.35 -36.17 21.27
C MET A 6 -7.97 -35.29 22.36
N GLY A 7 -7.67 -35.60 23.61
CA GLY A 7 -8.24 -34.91 24.78
C GLY A 7 -7.87 -33.42 24.84
N ARG A 8 -8.71 -32.59 25.41
CA ARG A 8 -8.51 -31.14 25.60
C ARG A 8 -7.14 -30.77 26.20
N SER A 9 -6.49 -31.66 26.96
CA SER A 9 -5.17 -31.46 27.56
C SER A 9 -4.03 -31.40 26.52
N SER A 10 -4.17 -32.11 25.36
CA SER A 10 -3.17 -32.06 24.31
C SER A 10 -3.16 -30.76 23.54
N TRP A 11 -4.32 -30.15 23.36
CA TRP A 11 -4.46 -28.83 22.71
C TRP A 11 -3.86 -27.70 23.54
N ILE A 12 -4.07 -27.71 24.86
CA ILE A 12 -3.49 -26.73 25.78
C ILE A 12 -1.96 -26.82 25.76
N SER A 13 -1.39 -28.02 25.71
CA SER A 13 0.07 -28.22 25.64
C SER A 13 0.68 -27.70 24.31
N VAL A 14 0.02 -27.93 23.18
CA VAL A 14 0.45 -27.43 21.87
C VAL A 14 0.40 -25.91 21.80
N LEU A 15 -0.70 -25.31 22.26
CA LEU A 15 -0.83 -23.86 22.33
C LEU A 15 0.25 -23.23 23.21
N SER A 16 0.48 -23.80 24.39
CA SER A 16 1.51 -23.28 25.30
C SER A 16 2.92 -23.40 24.70
N ALA A 17 3.21 -24.48 24.00
CA ALA A 17 4.49 -24.65 23.30
C ALA A 17 4.67 -23.61 22.17
N LEU A 18 3.63 -23.39 21.35
CA LEU A 18 3.65 -22.38 20.29
C LEU A 18 3.83 -20.96 20.87
N THR A 19 3.07 -20.63 21.92
CA THR A 19 3.17 -19.31 22.58
C THR A 19 4.58 -19.08 23.13
N ARG A 20 5.20 -20.10 23.76
CA ARG A 20 6.57 -20.00 24.22
C ARG A 20 7.54 -19.73 23.08
N CYS A 21 7.44 -20.45 21.96
CA CYS A 21 8.29 -20.23 20.79
C CYS A 21 8.20 -18.79 20.27
N LEU A 22 7.01 -18.25 20.17
CA LEU A 22 6.79 -16.84 19.75
C LEU A 22 7.40 -15.84 20.76
N GLN A 23 7.28 -16.14 22.05
CA GLN A 23 7.88 -15.31 23.09
C GLN A 23 9.42 -15.37 23.08
N GLU A 24 10.02 -16.52 22.82
CA GLU A 24 11.47 -16.68 22.66
C GLU A 24 11.98 -15.88 21.45
N GLU A 25 11.30 -15.89 20.29
CA GLU A 25 11.66 -15.05 19.15
C GLU A 25 11.51 -13.56 19.44
N ALA A 26 10.41 -13.15 20.08
CA ALA A 26 10.21 -11.74 20.49
C ALA A 26 11.29 -11.26 21.45
N SER A 27 11.70 -12.13 22.40
CA SER A 27 12.80 -11.83 23.33
C SER A 27 14.15 -11.70 22.61
N ALA A 28 14.41 -12.54 21.60
CA ALA A 28 15.62 -12.45 20.80
C ALA A 28 15.71 -11.12 20.04
N ILE A 29 14.60 -10.65 19.46
CA ILE A 29 14.52 -9.33 18.81
C ILE A 29 14.77 -8.20 19.81
N ALA A 30 14.14 -8.25 20.99
CA ALA A 30 14.31 -7.24 22.03
C ALA A 30 15.77 -7.18 22.53
N THR A 31 16.42 -8.34 22.68
CA THR A 31 17.82 -8.43 23.07
C THR A 31 18.75 -7.87 22.00
N ALA A 32 18.51 -8.20 20.74
CA ALA A 32 19.27 -7.68 19.60
C ALA A 32 19.18 -6.14 19.52
N ALA A 33 18.00 -5.57 19.75
CA ALA A 33 17.82 -4.11 19.78
C ALA A 33 18.71 -3.42 20.85
N GLN A 34 18.98 -4.08 21.97
CA GLN A 34 19.87 -3.55 23.04
C GLN A 34 21.37 -3.68 22.69
N ARG A 35 21.72 -4.59 21.77
CA ARG A 35 23.11 -4.83 21.32
C ARG A 35 23.52 -3.92 20.17
N LEU A 36 22.56 -3.31 19.47
CA LEU A 36 22.88 -2.39 18.35
C LEU A 36 23.63 -1.16 18.85
N SER A 37 24.72 -0.83 18.17
CA SER A 37 25.48 0.39 18.42
C SER A 37 24.82 1.57 17.70
N SER A 38 24.59 2.66 18.42
CA SER A 38 24.06 3.91 17.86
C SER A 38 24.92 4.43 16.71
N GLU A 39 26.26 4.34 16.85
CA GLU A 39 27.21 4.75 15.81
C GLU A 39 27.06 3.90 14.53
N GLN A 40 26.96 2.58 14.67
CA GLN A 40 26.81 1.68 13.52
C GLN A 40 25.45 1.84 12.83
N VAL A 41 24.39 2.06 13.59
CA VAL A 41 23.05 2.33 13.02
C VAL A 41 23.05 3.65 12.26
N GLU A 42 23.61 4.72 12.83
CA GLU A 42 23.70 6.02 12.13
C GLU A 42 24.54 5.90 10.86
N ALA A 43 25.68 5.21 10.91
CA ALA A 43 26.52 4.98 9.74
C ALA A 43 25.80 4.17 8.64
N ALA A 44 24.99 3.17 9.02
CA ALA A 44 24.16 2.41 8.09
C ALA A 44 23.16 3.33 7.38
N ILE A 45 22.44 4.15 8.13
CA ILE A 45 21.45 5.08 7.57
C ILE A 45 22.11 6.11 6.66
N GLN A 46 23.25 6.66 7.02
CA GLN A 46 24.01 7.60 6.19
C GLN A 46 24.43 6.97 4.85
N LEU A 47 24.86 5.70 4.85
CA LEU A 47 25.16 4.98 3.62
C LEU A 47 23.91 4.84 2.74
N LEU A 48 22.75 4.53 3.31
CA LEU A 48 21.49 4.41 2.58
C LEU A 48 21.01 5.76 2.03
N GLU A 49 21.15 6.85 2.80
CA GLU A 49 20.84 8.21 2.35
C GLU A 49 21.75 8.62 1.18
N HIS A 50 23.06 8.40 1.31
CA HIS A 50 24.03 8.67 0.25
C HIS A 50 23.71 7.87 -1.03
N CYS A 51 23.38 6.60 -0.90
CA CYS A 51 22.95 5.74 -1.99
C CYS A 51 21.75 6.36 -2.74
N ALA A 52 20.72 6.78 -2.00
CA ALA A 52 19.52 7.39 -2.58
C ALA A 52 19.84 8.73 -3.28
N ASP A 53 20.64 9.59 -2.67
CA ASP A 53 21.01 10.91 -3.22
C ASP A 53 21.81 10.79 -4.53
N ARG A 54 22.60 9.73 -4.67
CA ARG A 54 23.35 9.40 -5.89
C ARG A 54 22.52 8.62 -6.92
N LYS A 55 21.25 8.33 -6.66
CA LYS A 55 20.40 7.46 -7.48
C LYS A 55 21.05 6.09 -7.74
N ALA A 56 21.85 5.66 -6.78
CA ALA A 56 22.47 4.34 -6.73
C ALA A 56 21.47 3.32 -6.13
N LYS A 57 21.86 2.07 -6.04
CA LYS A 57 20.98 1.01 -5.57
C LYS A 57 21.55 0.29 -4.35
N LEU A 58 20.63 -0.19 -3.53
CA LEU A 58 20.90 -1.09 -2.42
C LEU A 58 20.90 -2.53 -2.94
N VAL A 59 22.07 -3.15 -2.99
CA VAL A 59 22.22 -4.55 -3.39
C VAL A 59 22.24 -5.41 -2.14
N ILE A 60 21.28 -6.32 -2.00
CA ILE A 60 21.13 -7.14 -0.80
C ILE A 60 21.45 -8.59 -1.14
N THR A 61 22.26 -9.24 -0.33
CA THR A 61 22.75 -10.59 -0.63
C THR A 61 22.82 -11.47 0.63
N GLY A 62 22.72 -12.77 0.42
CA GLY A 62 22.76 -13.81 1.47
C GLY A 62 22.49 -15.18 0.86
N VAL A 63 22.83 -16.23 1.59
CA VAL A 63 22.69 -17.63 1.16
C VAL A 63 21.61 -18.34 1.99
N GLY A 64 20.88 -19.26 1.38
CA GLY A 64 19.89 -20.08 2.06
C GLY A 64 18.79 -19.28 2.74
N LYS A 65 18.56 -19.45 4.04
CA LYS A 65 17.55 -18.71 4.81
C LYS A 65 17.87 -17.21 4.88
N SER A 66 19.15 -16.84 5.02
CA SER A 66 19.58 -15.45 4.94
C SER A 66 19.30 -14.83 3.57
N GLY A 67 19.39 -15.60 2.49
CA GLY A 67 19.02 -15.15 1.14
C GLY A 67 17.51 -14.89 1.00
N ILE A 68 16.66 -15.68 1.66
CA ILE A 68 15.21 -15.43 1.69
C ILE A 68 14.91 -14.12 2.44
N VAL A 69 15.53 -13.90 3.59
CA VAL A 69 15.43 -12.66 4.36
C VAL A 69 15.94 -11.47 3.53
N ALA A 70 17.08 -11.62 2.84
CA ALA A 70 17.65 -10.60 1.95
C ALA A 70 16.68 -10.20 0.82
N ARG A 71 15.99 -11.16 0.20
CA ARG A 71 14.94 -10.90 -0.81
C ARG A 71 13.77 -10.10 -0.21
N LYS A 72 13.33 -10.45 1.00
CA LYS A 72 12.26 -9.71 1.69
C LYS A 72 12.67 -8.27 1.97
N ILE A 73 13.87 -8.04 2.47
CA ILE A 73 14.39 -6.70 2.76
C ILE A 73 14.51 -5.89 1.45
N ALA A 74 15.02 -6.49 0.36
CA ALA A 74 15.08 -5.82 -0.94
C ALA A 74 13.70 -5.38 -1.43
N ALA A 75 12.70 -6.25 -1.32
CA ALA A 75 11.33 -5.93 -1.67
C ALA A 75 10.77 -4.78 -0.82
N THR A 76 11.06 -4.76 0.49
CA THR A 76 10.65 -3.68 1.40
C THR A 76 11.25 -2.34 0.95
N PHE A 77 12.58 -2.26 0.74
CA PHE A 77 13.23 -1.01 0.30
C PHE A 77 12.73 -0.54 -1.07
N SER A 78 12.54 -1.46 -2.03
CA SER A 78 11.97 -1.11 -3.34
C SER A 78 10.57 -0.53 -3.20
N SER A 79 9.74 -1.09 -2.31
CA SER A 79 8.37 -0.64 -2.10
C SER A 79 8.26 0.77 -1.52
N ILE A 80 9.28 1.21 -0.80
CA ILE A 80 9.35 2.55 -0.19
C ILE A 80 10.15 3.56 -1.00
N GLY A 81 10.58 3.18 -2.22
CA GLY A 81 11.19 4.10 -3.19
C GLY A 81 12.72 4.14 -3.22
N LEU A 82 13.43 3.33 -2.40
CA LEU A 82 14.86 3.12 -2.59
C LEU A 82 15.06 2.00 -3.61
N MET A 83 15.79 2.27 -4.68
CA MET A 83 16.13 1.25 -5.68
C MET A 83 16.89 0.11 -4.99
N ALA A 84 16.28 -1.04 -4.85
CA ALA A 84 16.87 -2.19 -4.15
C ALA A 84 16.66 -3.48 -4.94
N LEU A 85 17.67 -4.38 -4.89
CA LEU A 85 17.57 -5.69 -5.52
C LEU A 85 18.29 -6.76 -4.68
N TYR A 86 17.85 -7.99 -4.84
CA TYR A 86 18.57 -9.15 -4.31
C TYR A 86 19.57 -9.67 -5.35
N LEU A 87 20.82 -9.89 -4.92
CA LEU A 87 21.88 -10.52 -5.70
C LEU A 87 22.22 -11.87 -5.06
N ASN A 88 22.07 -12.96 -5.82
CA ASN A 88 22.54 -14.26 -5.39
C ASN A 88 24.09 -14.28 -5.44
N PRO A 89 24.80 -14.58 -4.34
CA PRO A 89 26.26 -14.52 -4.34
C PRO A 89 26.94 -15.54 -5.27
N LEU A 90 26.31 -16.70 -5.53
CA LEU A 90 26.82 -17.66 -6.52
C LEU A 90 26.73 -17.11 -7.95
N ASP A 91 25.58 -16.54 -8.33
CA ASP A 91 25.40 -15.94 -9.65
C ASP A 91 26.30 -14.70 -9.81
N ALA A 92 26.52 -13.95 -8.71
CA ALA A 92 27.45 -12.83 -8.67
C ALA A 92 28.86 -13.24 -9.11
N LEU A 93 29.37 -14.37 -8.63
CA LEU A 93 30.69 -14.90 -8.99
C LEU A 93 30.76 -15.39 -10.44
N HIS A 94 29.62 -15.60 -11.09
CA HIS A 94 29.52 -16.06 -12.48
C HIS A 94 29.05 -14.98 -13.46
N GLY A 95 29.11 -13.70 -13.08
CA GLY A 95 28.87 -12.57 -13.98
C GLY A 95 27.90 -11.53 -13.47
N ASP A 96 26.94 -11.88 -12.59
CA ASP A 96 25.91 -10.96 -12.12
C ASP A 96 26.45 -9.81 -11.24
N LEU A 97 27.73 -9.89 -10.82
CA LEU A 97 28.42 -8.72 -10.27
C LEU A 97 28.40 -7.50 -11.20
N GLY A 98 28.13 -7.69 -12.48
CA GLY A 98 27.96 -6.61 -13.45
C GLY A 98 26.83 -5.62 -13.08
N VAL A 99 25.86 -6.02 -12.27
CA VAL A 99 24.79 -5.12 -11.80
C VAL A 99 25.26 -4.14 -10.73
N VAL A 100 26.43 -4.38 -10.11
CA VAL A 100 26.94 -3.57 -8.98
C VAL A 100 27.82 -2.43 -9.49
N ALA A 101 27.43 -1.20 -9.18
CA ALA A 101 28.17 0.04 -9.52
C ALA A 101 28.93 0.60 -8.29
N PRO A 102 29.91 1.52 -8.50
CA PRO A 102 30.74 2.06 -7.41
C PRO A 102 29.96 2.75 -6.27
N GLU A 103 28.91 3.48 -6.59
CA GLU A 103 28.12 4.24 -5.60
C GLU A 103 27.04 3.39 -4.90
N ASP A 104 26.92 2.11 -5.28
CA ASP A 104 25.92 1.20 -4.67
C ASP A 104 26.33 0.85 -3.24
N VAL A 105 25.33 0.52 -2.43
CA VAL A 105 25.51 -0.04 -1.09
C VAL A 105 25.16 -1.52 -1.10
N CYS A 106 26.03 -2.35 -0.55
CA CYS A 106 25.83 -3.79 -0.43
C CYS A 106 25.47 -4.16 1.01
N LEU A 107 24.27 -4.69 1.23
CA LEU A 107 23.80 -5.22 2.51
C LEU A 107 23.93 -6.75 2.48
N MET A 108 24.81 -7.30 3.32
CA MET A 108 25.16 -8.72 3.33
C MET A 108 24.65 -9.39 4.60
N LEU A 109 23.92 -10.49 4.46
CA LEU A 109 23.30 -11.22 5.57
C LEU A 109 23.97 -12.58 5.76
N SER A 110 24.53 -12.82 6.96
CA SER A 110 25.08 -14.12 7.33
C SER A 110 25.06 -14.31 8.85
N ASN A 111 24.37 -15.30 9.36
CA ASN A 111 24.36 -15.57 10.82
C ASN A 111 25.77 -15.90 11.34
N SER A 112 26.54 -16.77 10.68
CA SER A 112 27.93 -17.09 11.09
C SER A 112 28.92 -15.97 10.75
N GLY A 113 28.65 -15.18 9.72
CA GLY A 113 29.59 -14.22 9.11
C GLY A 113 30.79 -14.90 8.42
N GLU A 114 30.73 -16.22 8.21
CA GLU A 114 31.77 -17.05 7.57
C GLU A 114 31.23 -17.79 6.32
N THR A 115 30.15 -17.32 5.72
CA THR A 115 29.56 -17.90 4.52
C THR A 115 30.54 -17.74 3.34
N THR A 116 31.03 -18.86 2.81
CA THR A 116 32.09 -18.90 1.78
C THR A 116 31.77 -18.03 0.57
N GLU A 117 30.57 -18.15 0.02
CA GLU A 117 30.14 -17.42 -1.18
C GLU A 117 30.13 -15.89 -0.97
N LEU A 118 29.77 -15.44 0.23
CA LEU A 118 29.81 -14.02 0.57
C LEU A 118 31.23 -13.52 0.75
N LEU A 119 32.10 -14.34 1.36
CA LEU A 119 33.52 -14.00 1.53
C LEU A 119 34.27 -13.96 0.19
N GLU A 120 33.89 -14.77 -0.78
CA GLU A 120 34.43 -14.74 -2.13
C GLU A 120 33.97 -13.50 -2.91
N VAL A 121 32.72 -13.05 -2.73
CA VAL A 121 32.20 -11.82 -3.36
C VAL A 121 32.80 -10.55 -2.73
N LEU A 122 33.06 -10.54 -1.44
CA LEU A 122 33.47 -9.37 -0.66
C LEU A 122 34.68 -8.60 -1.22
N PRO A 123 35.80 -9.23 -1.66
CA PRO A 123 36.94 -8.50 -2.28
C PRO A 123 36.57 -7.79 -3.58
N HIS A 124 35.57 -8.34 -4.31
CA HIS A 124 35.11 -7.74 -5.56
C HIS A 124 34.25 -6.49 -5.29
N LEU A 125 33.40 -6.51 -4.25
CA LEU A 125 32.67 -5.35 -3.79
C LEU A 125 33.61 -4.25 -3.32
N LYS A 126 34.62 -4.60 -2.53
CA LYS A 126 35.64 -3.66 -2.06
C LYS A 126 36.38 -2.97 -3.22
N ARG A 127 36.81 -3.72 -4.25
CA ARG A 127 37.47 -3.17 -5.43
C ARG A 127 36.60 -2.23 -6.26
N ARG A 128 35.25 -2.41 -6.21
CA ARG A 128 34.30 -1.52 -6.88
C ARG A 128 34.02 -0.22 -6.09
N GLY A 129 34.48 -0.13 -4.84
CA GLY A 129 34.27 1.04 -4.00
C GLY A 129 32.87 1.15 -3.42
N THR A 130 32.10 0.03 -3.36
CA THR A 130 30.75 0.03 -2.79
C THR A 130 30.79 0.22 -1.27
N GLY A 131 29.78 0.89 -0.69
CA GLY A 131 29.51 0.85 0.74
C GLY A 131 29.06 -0.56 1.15
N ARG A 132 29.53 -1.05 2.31
CA ARG A 132 29.26 -2.43 2.74
C ARG A 132 28.68 -2.44 4.16
N ILE A 133 27.48 -2.96 4.28
CA ILE A 133 26.79 -3.18 5.57
C ILE A 133 26.67 -4.68 5.76
N ALA A 134 27.05 -5.20 6.92
CA ALA A 134 26.84 -6.58 7.32
C ALA A 134 25.80 -6.70 8.43
N ILE A 135 24.80 -7.55 8.25
CA ILE A 135 23.92 -8.06 9.32
C ILE A 135 24.43 -9.46 9.66
N VAL A 136 25.08 -9.61 10.81
CA VAL A 136 25.77 -10.84 11.20
C VAL A 136 25.50 -11.21 12.67
N GLY A 137 25.44 -12.50 12.98
CA GLY A 137 25.36 -12.99 14.36
C GLY A 137 26.67 -12.86 15.13
N ARG A 138 27.79 -12.60 14.45
CA ARG A 138 29.11 -12.40 15.06
C ARG A 138 29.82 -11.19 14.42
N ALA A 139 29.91 -10.11 15.16
CA ALA A 139 30.52 -8.88 14.66
C ALA A 139 32.01 -9.05 14.32
N ASP A 140 32.72 -9.89 15.03
CA ASP A 140 34.14 -10.21 14.83
C ASP A 140 34.40 -11.27 13.73
N SER A 141 33.38 -11.65 12.98
CA SER A 141 33.50 -12.57 11.83
C SER A 141 34.28 -11.98 10.66
N SER A 142 34.66 -12.84 9.69
CA SER A 142 35.37 -12.40 8.49
C SER A 142 34.54 -11.41 7.64
N LEU A 143 33.23 -11.64 7.53
CA LEU A 143 32.30 -10.73 6.85
C LEU A 143 32.17 -9.40 7.59
N GLY A 144 32.05 -9.44 8.95
CA GLY A 144 31.99 -8.24 9.79
C GLY A 144 33.26 -7.39 9.63
N ARG A 145 34.44 -7.95 9.79
CA ARG A 145 35.73 -7.24 9.60
C ARG A 145 35.93 -6.70 8.18
N GLY A 146 35.28 -7.29 7.19
CA GLY A 146 35.38 -6.89 5.79
C GLY A 146 34.38 -5.81 5.39
N SER A 147 33.44 -5.45 6.26
CA SER A 147 32.38 -4.47 6.03
C SER A 147 32.71 -3.12 6.64
N ASP A 148 32.09 -2.05 6.13
CA ASP A 148 32.28 -0.69 6.65
C ASP A 148 31.37 -0.46 7.87
N VAL A 149 30.22 -1.14 7.91
CA VAL A 149 29.24 -1.09 9.00
C VAL A 149 28.82 -2.49 9.37
N VAL A 150 28.71 -2.75 10.68
CA VAL A 150 28.28 -4.04 11.23
C VAL A 150 27.08 -3.86 12.12
N LEU A 151 26.00 -4.52 11.80
CA LEU A 151 24.80 -4.60 12.63
C LEU A 151 24.72 -6.00 13.22
N GLU A 152 24.89 -6.08 14.54
CA GLU A 152 24.92 -7.36 15.23
C GLU A 152 23.52 -7.93 15.39
N ALA A 153 23.31 -9.12 14.81
CA ALA A 153 22.07 -9.89 14.85
C ALA A 153 22.24 -11.19 15.66
N SER A 154 23.07 -11.15 16.69
CA SER A 154 23.36 -12.33 17.52
C SER A 154 22.12 -12.78 18.29
N VAL A 155 21.96 -14.10 18.40
CA VAL A 155 20.92 -14.77 19.21
C VAL A 155 21.58 -15.78 20.13
N ASP A 156 21.03 -15.93 21.34
CA ASP A 156 21.59 -16.89 22.30
C ASP A 156 21.32 -18.34 21.89
N ARG A 157 20.17 -18.57 21.22
CA ARG A 157 19.78 -19.87 20.67
C ARG A 157 18.68 -19.73 19.62
N GLU A 158 18.56 -20.74 18.77
CA GLU A 158 17.40 -20.90 17.91
C GLU A 158 16.21 -21.48 18.70
N VAL A 159 14.99 -21.11 18.31
CA VAL A 159 13.76 -21.61 18.97
C VAL A 159 13.49 -23.08 18.64
N CYS A 160 14.06 -23.58 17.56
CA CYS A 160 13.94 -24.96 17.17
C CYS A 160 14.53 -25.90 18.27
N PRO A 161 13.85 -27.02 18.59
CA PRO A 161 14.26 -27.90 19.68
C PRO A 161 15.71 -28.43 19.60
N LEU A 162 16.22 -28.54 18.35
CA LEU A 162 17.58 -28.98 18.08
C LEU A 162 18.61 -27.85 18.06
N ASN A 163 18.18 -26.58 18.20
CA ASN A 163 19.03 -25.42 18.03
C ASN A 163 19.80 -25.38 16.68
N LEU A 164 19.21 -25.91 15.62
CA LEU A 164 19.84 -26.06 14.30
C LEU A 164 19.12 -25.27 13.20
N ALA A 165 17.78 -25.32 13.17
CA ALA A 165 17.00 -24.63 12.15
C ALA A 165 16.99 -23.11 12.43
N PRO A 166 17.41 -22.27 11.47
CA PRO A 166 17.35 -20.83 11.63
C PRO A 166 15.89 -20.35 11.86
N THR A 167 15.64 -19.81 13.01
CA THR A 167 14.35 -19.27 13.49
C THR A 167 14.58 -17.89 14.09
N ALA A 168 14.98 -17.82 15.37
CA ALA A 168 15.28 -16.57 16.03
C ALA A 168 16.32 -15.72 15.28
N SER A 169 17.39 -16.32 14.75
CA SER A 169 18.42 -15.61 13.98
C SER A 169 17.85 -14.97 12.71
N THR A 170 16.96 -15.65 12.00
CA THR A 170 16.33 -15.10 10.80
C THR A 170 15.28 -14.04 11.14
N ALA A 171 14.53 -14.20 12.23
CA ALA A 171 13.58 -13.21 12.74
C ALA A 171 14.29 -11.90 13.13
N VAL A 172 15.40 -12.00 13.86
CA VAL A 172 16.23 -10.84 14.24
C VAL A 172 16.81 -10.14 13.01
N ALA A 173 17.42 -10.87 12.07
CA ALA A 173 17.98 -10.28 10.86
C ALA A 173 16.91 -9.55 10.02
N MET A 174 15.71 -10.13 9.92
CA MET A 174 14.59 -9.51 9.22
C MET A 174 14.10 -8.27 9.96
N ALA A 175 13.95 -8.33 11.29
CA ALA A 175 13.52 -7.18 12.10
C ALA A 175 14.50 -6.01 12.00
N ILE A 176 15.82 -6.24 11.98
CA ILE A 176 16.84 -5.21 11.75
C ILE A 176 16.67 -4.59 10.37
N GLY A 177 16.48 -5.40 9.33
CA GLY A 177 16.26 -4.91 7.96
C GLY A 177 15.00 -4.04 7.84
N ASP A 178 13.91 -4.44 8.50
CA ASP A 178 12.65 -3.68 8.53
C ASP A 178 12.80 -2.38 9.33
N ALA A 179 13.53 -2.43 10.45
CA ALA A 179 13.82 -1.24 11.24
C ALA A 179 14.67 -0.22 10.47
N LEU A 180 15.69 -0.68 9.72
CA LEU A 180 16.46 0.19 8.82
C LEU A 180 15.57 0.86 7.78
N ALA A 181 14.65 0.11 7.16
CA ALA A 181 13.72 0.64 6.17
C ALA A 181 12.78 1.69 6.80
N ALA A 182 12.24 1.43 7.99
CA ALA A 182 11.36 2.35 8.70
C ALA A 182 12.07 3.65 9.08
N VAL A 183 13.28 3.56 9.66
CA VAL A 183 14.10 4.74 10.03
C VAL A 183 14.49 5.53 8.79
N TRP A 184 14.86 4.86 7.69
CA TRP A 184 15.17 5.52 6.41
C TRP A 184 13.96 6.28 5.86
N MET A 185 12.75 5.68 5.91
CA MET A 185 11.50 6.35 5.52
C MET A 185 11.27 7.63 6.33
N GLU A 186 11.43 7.55 7.65
CA GLU A 186 11.26 8.69 8.56
C GLU A 186 12.26 9.81 8.23
N ARG A 187 13.55 9.47 8.09
CA ARG A 187 14.63 10.41 7.74
C ARG A 187 14.41 11.08 6.39
N ARG A 188 13.87 10.35 5.40
CA ARG A 188 13.58 10.87 4.05
C ARG A 188 12.22 11.56 3.94
N GLY A 189 11.40 11.53 4.98
CA GLY A 189 10.08 12.13 4.98
C GLY A 189 9.13 11.49 3.95
N ILE A 190 9.25 10.18 3.72
CA ILE A 190 8.41 9.45 2.74
C ILE A 190 6.94 9.57 3.13
N SER A 191 6.17 10.22 2.28
CA SER A 191 4.75 10.44 2.49
C SER A 191 3.91 9.22 2.05
N PRO A 192 2.64 9.13 2.50
CA PRO A 192 1.71 8.14 1.94
C PRO A 192 1.53 8.25 0.41
N ALA A 193 1.65 9.44 -0.15
CA ALA A 193 1.58 9.66 -1.60
C ALA A 193 2.80 9.04 -2.32
N ASP A 194 4.01 9.22 -1.78
CA ASP A 194 5.22 8.59 -2.33
C ASP A 194 5.13 7.06 -2.27
N PHE A 195 4.61 6.52 -1.16
CA PHE A 195 4.38 5.08 -1.02
C PHE A 195 3.37 4.55 -2.05
N ALA A 196 2.30 5.30 -2.32
CA ALA A 196 1.25 4.93 -3.27
C ALA A 196 1.77 4.81 -4.71
N LEU A 197 2.74 5.64 -5.11
CA LEU A 197 3.36 5.57 -6.45
C LEU A 197 3.96 4.20 -6.73
N ASN A 198 4.46 3.53 -5.71
CA ASN A 198 5.04 2.19 -5.84
C ASN A 198 4.01 1.05 -5.65
N HIS A 199 2.75 1.37 -5.29
CA HIS A 199 1.69 0.40 -5.01
C HIS A 199 0.39 0.71 -5.77
N PRO A 200 0.41 0.91 -7.10
CA PRO A 200 -0.73 1.44 -7.86
C PRO A 200 -1.98 0.53 -7.81
N ALA A 201 -1.80 -0.77 -7.63
CA ALA A 201 -2.90 -1.73 -7.58
C ALA A 201 -3.48 -1.96 -6.16
N GLY A 202 -2.80 -1.50 -5.11
CA GLY A 202 -3.27 -1.62 -3.73
C GLY A 202 -4.42 -0.66 -3.41
N SER A 203 -5.26 -0.99 -2.43
CA SER A 203 -6.34 -0.10 -1.97
C SER A 203 -5.81 1.30 -1.60
N LEU A 204 -4.70 1.36 -0.86
CA LEU A 204 -4.04 2.62 -0.51
C LEU A 204 -3.55 3.37 -1.77
N GLY A 205 -2.97 2.68 -2.75
CA GLY A 205 -2.55 3.28 -4.02
C GLY A 205 -3.73 3.92 -4.75
N LYS A 206 -4.82 3.19 -4.89
CA LYS A 206 -6.05 3.69 -5.51
C LYS A 206 -6.62 4.93 -4.77
N GLN A 207 -6.70 4.86 -3.44
CA GLN A 207 -7.20 5.98 -2.62
C GLN A 207 -6.38 7.27 -2.81
N LEU A 208 -5.08 7.14 -3.01
CA LEU A 208 -4.16 8.29 -3.09
C LEU A 208 -3.86 8.76 -4.51
N THR A 209 -4.27 8.01 -5.55
CA THR A 209 -3.99 8.36 -6.94
C THR A 209 -5.23 8.51 -7.81
N MET A 210 -6.34 7.81 -7.51
CA MET A 210 -7.56 7.89 -8.32
C MET A 210 -8.33 9.18 -8.04
N THR A 211 -8.78 9.81 -9.11
CA THR A 211 -9.60 11.02 -9.09
C THR A 211 -11.08 10.69 -9.32
N ALA A 212 -11.96 11.63 -9.08
CA ALA A 212 -13.38 11.50 -9.39
C ALA A 212 -13.62 11.21 -10.87
N ALA A 213 -12.79 11.78 -11.76
CA ALA A 213 -12.85 11.53 -13.21
C ALA A 213 -12.55 10.07 -13.58
N ASP A 214 -11.70 9.37 -12.82
CA ASP A 214 -11.32 7.98 -13.12
C ASP A 214 -12.45 6.97 -12.82
N LEU A 215 -13.38 7.32 -11.91
CA LEU A 215 -14.46 6.42 -11.47
C LEU A 215 -15.87 6.89 -11.84
N MET A 216 -16.05 8.14 -12.24
CA MET A 216 -17.38 8.64 -12.61
C MET A 216 -17.95 7.89 -13.83
N VAL A 217 -19.27 7.78 -13.88
CA VAL A 217 -19.95 7.48 -15.13
C VAL A 217 -19.92 8.77 -15.97
N PRO A 218 -19.22 8.78 -17.12
CA PRO A 218 -19.01 10.00 -17.87
C PRO A 218 -20.33 10.50 -18.48
N VAL A 219 -20.48 11.83 -18.61
CA VAL A 219 -21.69 12.47 -19.16
C VAL A 219 -22.05 11.94 -20.57
N SER A 220 -21.06 11.48 -21.35
CA SER A 220 -21.29 10.88 -22.68
C SER A 220 -22.12 9.60 -22.65
N LYS A 221 -22.28 8.97 -21.50
CA LYS A 221 -23.12 7.78 -21.28
C LYS A 221 -24.46 8.11 -20.61
N LEU A 222 -24.71 9.38 -20.34
CA LEU A 222 -25.91 9.86 -19.65
C LEU A 222 -26.75 10.72 -20.58
N HIS A 223 -28.07 10.64 -20.43
CA HIS A 223 -28.98 11.46 -21.19
C HIS A 223 -29.44 12.66 -20.32
N PRO A 224 -29.25 13.91 -20.78
CA PRO A 224 -29.73 15.06 -20.05
C PRO A 224 -31.26 15.07 -19.99
N LEU A 225 -31.79 15.39 -18.82
CA LEU A 225 -33.19 15.70 -18.64
C LEU A 225 -33.39 17.22 -18.71
N GLN A 226 -34.47 17.66 -19.35
CA GLN A 226 -34.84 19.08 -19.34
C GLN A 226 -35.70 19.38 -18.10
N PRO A 227 -35.73 20.63 -17.59
CA PRO A 227 -36.51 20.97 -16.42
C PRO A 227 -37.99 20.64 -16.52
N ASP A 228 -38.57 20.72 -17.75
CA ASP A 228 -39.97 20.43 -18.06
C ASP A 228 -40.24 18.95 -18.43
N THR A 229 -39.22 18.10 -18.40
CA THR A 229 -39.38 16.65 -18.67
C THR A 229 -40.39 16.04 -17.71
N SER A 230 -41.42 15.37 -18.25
CA SER A 230 -42.50 14.76 -17.47
C SER A 230 -42.01 13.58 -16.60
N LEU A 231 -42.69 13.30 -15.48
CA LEU A 231 -42.36 12.17 -14.58
C LEU A 231 -42.23 10.83 -15.33
N PRO A 232 -43.11 10.42 -16.26
CA PRO A 232 -42.92 9.16 -17.03
C PRO A 232 -41.62 9.17 -17.87
N GLU A 233 -41.27 10.30 -18.47
CA GLU A 233 -40.04 10.43 -19.26
C GLU A 233 -38.80 10.45 -18.38
N VAL A 234 -38.87 11.07 -17.18
CA VAL A 234 -37.81 10.98 -16.15
C VAL A 234 -37.56 9.53 -15.76
N ILE A 235 -38.61 8.76 -15.44
CA ILE A 235 -38.48 7.33 -15.13
C ILE A 235 -37.85 6.56 -16.29
N GLY A 236 -38.30 6.84 -17.52
CA GLY A 236 -37.73 6.26 -18.73
C GLY A 236 -36.27 6.57 -18.94
N GLY A 237 -35.85 7.81 -18.67
CA GLY A 237 -34.45 8.27 -18.74
C GLY A 237 -33.57 7.56 -17.71
N LEU A 238 -33.95 7.57 -16.45
CA LEU A 238 -33.22 6.87 -15.35
C LEU A 238 -33.10 5.37 -15.60
N THR A 239 -34.16 4.74 -16.13
CA THR A 239 -34.14 3.31 -16.47
C THR A 239 -33.20 3.03 -17.63
N ARG A 240 -33.18 3.86 -18.66
CA ARG A 240 -32.29 3.75 -19.83
C ARG A 240 -30.83 3.85 -19.44
N ASP A 241 -30.49 4.85 -18.62
CA ASP A 241 -29.12 5.07 -18.17
C ASP A 241 -28.66 3.97 -17.18
N GLY A 242 -29.58 3.33 -16.48
CA GLY A 242 -29.33 2.12 -15.68
C GLY A 242 -28.46 2.34 -14.43
N ILE A 243 -28.29 3.60 -14.00
CA ILE A 243 -27.43 3.95 -12.87
C ILE A 243 -28.19 4.45 -11.63
N GLY A 244 -29.54 4.43 -11.67
CA GLY A 244 -30.42 4.88 -10.59
C GLY A 244 -30.34 6.38 -10.28
N SER A 245 -29.74 7.14 -11.17
CA SER A 245 -29.59 8.60 -11.06
C SER A 245 -29.51 9.24 -12.44
N GLY A 246 -29.92 10.50 -12.53
CA GLY A 246 -29.88 11.32 -13.73
C GLY A 246 -29.56 12.79 -13.38
N TRP A 247 -29.34 13.60 -14.37
CA TRP A 247 -29.06 15.01 -14.21
C TRP A 247 -29.99 15.88 -15.05
N VAL A 248 -30.29 17.06 -14.54
CA VAL A 248 -31.11 18.06 -15.22
C VAL A 248 -30.18 19.15 -15.74
N GLU A 249 -30.27 19.37 -17.03
CA GLU A 249 -29.46 20.38 -17.73
C GLU A 249 -30.05 21.77 -17.56
N ASP A 250 -29.19 22.76 -17.39
CA ASP A 250 -29.59 24.15 -17.41
C ASP A 250 -29.92 24.57 -18.87
N PRO A 251 -31.18 24.94 -19.20
CA PRO A 251 -31.56 25.28 -20.54
C PRO A 251 -30.89 26.57 -21.06
N THR A 252 -30.29 27.37 -20.16
CA THR A 252 -29.59 28.60 -20.52
C THR A 252 -28.10 28.38 -20.82
N SER A 253 -27.54 27.21 -20.45
CA SER A 253 -26.13 26.90 -20.60
C SER A 253 -25.93 25.43 -20.85
N ALA A 254 -25.76 25.05 -22.13
CA ALA A 254 -25.59 23.64 -22.52
C ALA A 254 -24.44 22.94 -21.78
N GLY A 255 -24.71 21.74 -21.26
CA GLY A 255 -23.78 20.96 -20.47
C GLY A 255 -23.64 21.40 -19.00
N SER A 256 -24.35 22.44 -18.58
CA SER A 256 -24.33 22.92 -17.20
C SER A 256 -25.35 22.19 -16.33
N LEU A 257 -24.96 21.89 -15.11
CA LEU A 257 -25.79 21.19 -14.15
C LEU A 257 -26.78 22.14 -13.46
N MET A 258 -28.08 21.88 -13.61
CA MET A 258 -29.14 22.54 -12.84
C MET A 258 -29.52 21.74 -11.59
N GLY A 259 -29.56 20.41 -11.69
CA GLY A 259 -29.92 19.56 -10.57
C GLY A 259 -29.67 18.07 -10.86
N ILE A 260 -29.85 17.24 -9.85
CA ILE A 260 -29.80 15.78 -9.96
C ILE A 260 -31.10 15.13 -9.52
N LEU A 261 -31.37 13.98 -10.08
CA LEU A 261 -32.48 13.10 -9.72
C LEU A 261 -31.95 11.72 -9.40
N THR A 262 -32.50 11.10 -8.35
CA THR A 262 -32.20 9.72 -7.95
C THR A 262 -33.49 8.91 -7.79
N ASP A 263 -33.39 7.58 -7.79
CA ASP A 263 -34.52 6.70 -7.45
C ASP A 263 -35.16 7.06 -6.09
N GLY A 264 -34.35 7.59 -5.17
CA GLY A 264 -34.85 8.09 -3.88
C GLY A 264 -35.73 9.32 -4.00
N ASP A 265 -35.45 10.20 -4.96
CA ASP A 265 -36.26 11.38 -5.22
C ASP A 265 -37.60 10.99 -5.85
N LEU A 266 -37.57 10.08 -6.81
CA LEU A 266 -38.80 9.50 -7.39
C LEU A 266 -39.68 8.85 -6.31
N ARG A 267 -39.11 8.06 -5.43
CA ARG A 267 -39.86 7.38 -4.37
C ARG A 267 -40.48 8.37 -3.41
N ARG A 268 -39.79 9.45 -3.04
CA ARG A 268 -40.35 10.51 -2.20
C ARG A 268 -41.48 11.24 -2.92
N ALA A 269 -41.30 11.62 -4.17
CA ALA A 269 -42.32 12.26 -4.94
C ALA A 269 -43.63 11.46 -5.02
N LEU A 270 -43.54 10.13 -5.21
CA LEU A 270 -44.69 9.25 -5.23
C LEU A 270 -45.35 9.10 -3.86
N GLN A 271 -44.64 9.33 -2.76
CA GLN A 271 -45.21 9.35 -1.39
C GLN A 271 -45.86 10.68 -1.03
N ASP A 272 -45.28 11.78 -1.47
CA ASP A 272 -45.67 13.13 -1.08
C ASP A 272 -46.77 13.70 -1.96
N HIS A 273 -46.97 13.15 -3.17
CA HIS A 273 -47.98 13.59 -4.14
C HIS A 273 -49.02 12.54 -4.39
N SER A 274 -50.27 12.97 -4.53
CA SER A 274 -51.40 12.06 -4.88
C SER A 274 -51.26 11.57 -6.33
N ALA A 275 -51.73 10.34 -6.62
CA ALA A 275 -51.64 9.78 -7.97
C ALA A 275 -52.24 10.67 -9.07
N ASN A 276 -53.24 11.48 -8.75
CA ASN A 276 -53.88 12.38 -9.68
C ASN A 276 -53.01 13.55 -10.12
N THR A 277 -51.95 13.86 -9.37
CA THR A 277 -51.00 14.95 -9.69
C THR A 277 -49.72 14.47 -10.32
N TRP A 278 -49.47 13.16 -10.39
CA TRP A 278 -48.21 12.62 -10.97
C TRP A 278 -47.98 13.03 -12.42
N SER A 279 -49.06 13.16 -13.21
CA SER A 279 -48.93 13.57 -14.63
C SER A 279 -48.53 15.03 -14.82
N SER A 280 -48.60 15.83 -13.78
CA SER A 280 -48.16 17.24 -13.84
C SER A 280 -46.78 17.50 -13.24
N LEU A 281 -46.14 16.48 -12.64
CA LEU A 281 -44.81 16.59 -12.07
C LEU A 281 -43.76 16.59 -13.18
N THR A 282 -42.80 17.51 -13.08
CA THR A 282 -41.69 17.67 -13.99
C THR A 282 -40.34 17.35 -13.31
N ALA A 283 -39.28 17.25 -14.09
CA ALA A 283 -37.92 17.05 -13.57
C ALA A 283 -37.52 18.18 -12.60
N ALA A 284 -37.91 19.42 -12.85
CA ALA A 284 -37.64 20.55 -11.97
C ALA A 284 -38.33 20.42 -10.60
N ASP A 285 -39.52 19.82 -10.55
CA ASP A 285 -40.24 19.59 -9.30
C ASP A 285 -39.60 18.50 -8.43
N LEU A 286 -38.91 17.56 -9.07
CA LEU A 286 -38.39 16.34 -8.47
C LEU A 286 -36.92 16.41 -8.12
N MET A 287 -36.16 17.25 -8.82
CA MET A 287 -34.71 17.31 -8.67
C MET A 287 -34.25 17.88 -7.33
N THR A 288 -33.09 17.46 -6.90
CA THR A 288 -32.29 18.23 -5.96
C THR A 288 -31.60 19.34 -6.73
N ALA A 289 -32.09 20.57 -6.60
CA ALA A 289 -31.50 21.76 -7.19
C ALA A 289 -30.18 22.12 -6.47
N ASP A 290 -29.20 22.67 -7.21
CA ASP A 290 -27.89 23.07 -6.70
C ASP A 290 -27.25 21.99 -5.80
N PRO A 291 -27.03 20.79 -6.34
CA PRO A 291 -26.48 19.68 -5.57
C PRO A 291 -25.03 19.93 -5.18
N ILE A 292 -24.58 19.28 -4.12
CA ILE A 292 -23.15 19.23 -3.78
C ILE A 292 -22.41 18.56 -4.94
N THR A 293 -21.35 19.19 -5.42
CA THR A 293 -20.53 18.72 -6.53
C THR A 293 -19.07 18.50 -6.10
N VAL A 294 -18.33 17.74 -6.87
CA VAL A 294 -16.87 17.60 -6.73
C VAL A 294 -16.19 17.97 -8.06
N HIS A 295 -14.98 18.50 -7.99
CA HIS A 295 -14.18 18.73 -9.18
C HIS A 295 -13.61 17.40 -9.71
N SER A 296 -13.41 17.30 -11.03
CA SER A 296 -12.95 16.07 -11.70
C SER A 296 -11.59 15.54 -11.20
N ASP A 297 -10.71 16.42 -10.75
CA ASP A 297 -9.37 16.08 -10.23
C ASP A 297 -9.32 15.78 -8.72
N VAL A 298 -10.46 15.93 -8.03
CA VAL A 298 -10.53 15.57 -6.60
C VAL A 298 -10.30 14.08 -6.40
N LEU A 299 -9.43 13.74 -5.45
CA LEU A 299 -9.19 12.34 -5.10
C LEU A 299 -10.48 11.65 -4.63
N VAL A 300 -10.67 10.43 -5.06
CA VAL A 300 -11.88 9.63 -4.73
C VAL A 300 -12.12 9.48 -3.24
N VAL A 301 -11.05 9.45 -2.42
CA VAL A 301 -11.17 9.40 -0.96
C VAL A 301 -11.84 10.65 -0.40
N LYS A 302 -11.54 11.82 -0.94
CA LYS A 302 -12.19 13.08 -0.54
C LYS A 302 -13.65 13.17 -1.02
N ALA A 303 -13.92 12.62 -2.21
CA ALA A 303 -15.30 12.51 -2.69
C ALA A 303 -16.13 11.58 -1.77
N LEU A 304 -15.56 10.46 -1.33
CA LEU A 304 -16.19 9.55 -0.37
C LEU A 304 -16.46 10.25 0.98
N GLU A 305 -15.48 10.98 1.51
CA GLU A 305 -15.65 11.77 2.74
C GLU A 305 -16.80 12.77 2.62
N GLN A 306 -16.99 13.42 1.46
CA GLN A 306 -18.12 14.32 1.22
C GLN A 306 -19.46 13.59 1.17
N MET A 307 -19.49 12.36 0.62
CA MET A 307 -20.69 11.53 0.60
C MET A 307 -21.11 11.10 2.01
N GLU A 308 -20.17 10.69 2.87
CA GLU A 308 -20.43 10.16 4.21
C GLU A 308 -20.65 11.24 5.26
N ASN A 309 -19.86 12.31 5.23
CA ASN A 309 -19.86 13.37 6.26
C ASN A 309 -20.98 14.40 6.10
N ASN A 310 -21.86 14.23 5.13
CA ASN A 310 -23.02 15.10 5.02
C ASN A 310 -23.99 14.85 6.17
N ARG A 311 -23.94 15.69 7.19
CA ARG A 311 -24.73 15.57 8.44
C ARG A 311 -26.26 15.50 8.26
N ARG A 312 -26.78 15.91 7.10
CA ARG A 312 -28.24 15.94 6.84
C ARG A 312 -28.76 14.65 6.21
N LYS A 313 -27.99 14.03 5.31
CA LYS A 313 -28.37 12.80 4.63
C LYS A 313 -27.15 12.28 3.87
N ALA A 314 -26.87 10.98 3.97
CA ALA A 314 -25.81 10.36 3.17
C ALA A 314 -26.09 10.58 1.67
N ILE A 315 -25.05 10.99 0.93
CA ILE A 315 -25.12 11.23 -0.50
C ILE A 315 -24.68 9.96 -1.22
N SER A 316 -25.53 9.43 -2.08
CA SER A 316 -25.20 8.22 -2.87
C SER A 316 -24.62 8.52 -4.25
N VAL A 317 -24.79 9.76 -4.72
CA VAL A 317 -24.32 10.21 -6.04
C VAL A 317 -23.84 11.65 -5.94
N LEU A 318 -22.61 11.91 -6.42
CA LEU A 318 -22.03 13.25 -6.55
C LEU A 318 -21.86 13.60 -8.03
N PRO A 319 -22.40 14.72 -8.49
CA PRO A 319 -22.04 15.28 -9.79
C PRO A 319 -20.56 15.68 -9.81
N VAL A 320 -19.85 15.28 -10.84
CA VAL A 320 -18.46 15.64 -11.11
C VAL A 320 -18.43 16.74 -12.13
N VAL A 321 -17.81 17.88 -11.79
CA VAL A 321 -17.77 19.07 -12.65
C VAL A 321 -16.33 19.41 -13.04
N GLY A 322 -16.19 20.10 -14.17
CA GLY A 322 -14.93 20.68 -14.62
C GLY A 322 -14.80 22.16 -14.18
N ASP A 323 -13.73 22.83 -14.66
CA ASP A 323 -13.37 24.22 -14.30
C ASP A 323 -14.51 25.24 -14.55
N ASN A 324 -15.33 25.03 -15.55
CA ASN A 324 -16.45 25.93 -15.93
C ASN A 324 -17.80 25.50 -15.34
N LYS A 325 -17.81 24.68 -14.28
CA LYS A 325 -19.01 24.07 -13.69
C LYS A 325 -19.82 23.20 -14.68
N GLN A 326 -19.22 22.83 -15.79
CA GLN A 326 -19.80 21.92 -16.75
C GLN A 326 -19.81 20.50 -16.17
N LEU A 327 -20.91 19.77 -16.34
CA LEU A 327 -21.01 18.40 -15.87
C LEU A 327 -20.09 17.49 -16.69
N MET A 328 -19.20 16.80 -15.99
CA MET A 328 -18.31 15.78 -16.58
C MET A 328 -18.87 14.37 -16.42
N GLY A 329 -19.62 14.10 -15.35
CA GLY A 329 -20.20 12.80 -15.06
C GLY A 329 -20.85 12.71 -13.68
N LEU A 330 -21.27 11.51 -13.31
CA LEU A 330 -21.83 11.20 -12.00
C LEU A 330 -20.97 10.14 -11.29
N LEU A 331 -20.50 10.42 -10.08
CA LEU A 331 -19.76 9.51 -9.23
C LEU A 331 -20.73 8.90 -8.20
N ARG A 332 -20.84 7.56 -8.19
CA ARG A 332 -21.75 6.85 -7.29
C ARG A 332 -20.98 6.18 -6.15
N LEU A 333 -21.58 6.13 -4.97
CA LEU A 333 -21.03 5.37 -3.84
C LEU A 333 -20.78 3.89 -4.20
N HIS A 334 -21.68 3.30 -5.01
CA HIS A 334 -21.53 1.93 -5.49
C HIS A 334 -20.22 1.70 -6.28
N ASP A 335 -19.82 2.65 -7.12
CA ASP A 335 -18.59 2.56 -7.92
C ASP A 335 -17.34 2.63 -7.02
N LEU A 336 -17.38 3.44 -5.96
CA LEU A 336 -16.34 3.52 -4.94
C LEU A 336 -16.19 2.19 -4.18
N VAL A 337 -17.31 1.58 -3.78
CA VAL A 337 -17.32 0.26 -3.13
C VAL A 337 -16.75 -0.82 -4.04
N GLN A 338 -17.17 -0.88 -5.30
CA GLN A 338 -16.64 -1.84 -6.27
C GLN A 338 -15.15 -1.68 -6.55
N ALA A 339 -14.65 -0.45 -6.50
CA ALA A 339 -13.21 -0.17 -6.64
C ALA A 339 -12.39 -0.57 -5.39
N GLY A 340 -13.05 -0.97 -4.29
CA GLY A 340 -12.41 -1.32 -3.03
C GLY A 340 -11.93 -0.10 -2.23
N LEU A 341 -12.68 1.01 -2.31
CA LEU A 341 -12.34 2.31 -1.71
C LEU A 341 -13.22 2.65 -0.49
N ALA A 342 -14.33 1.92 -0.29
CA ALA A 342 -15.27 2.09 0.82
C ALA A 342 -15.53 0.76 1.53
#